data_11fc06803502737e0522ad7d5a0d28b6
#
_entry.id   11fc06803502737e0522ad7d5a0d28b6
#
_cell.length_a   1.000
_cell.length_b   1.000
_cell.length_c   1.000
_cell.angle_alpha   90.00
_cell.angle_beta   90.00
_cell.angle_gamma   90.00
#
_symmetry.space_group_name_H-M   'P 1'
#
loop_
_entity.id
_entity.type
_entity.pdbx_description
1 polymer ?
#
loop_
_entity_poly.entity_id
_entity_poly.type
_entity_poly.pdbx_seq_one_letter_code
_entity_poly.pdbx_strand_id
1 'polypeptide(L)'
;MLGLTFSRWYLFIAAFAVQFCIGCIYAWSVLNHPIDLAVYGDAKKGRAVNAFYIAMGVFGTAAAILGPIIERSKDWCFAYQRINNHPKAPTRQKLKLQELAQFGIGYLTQKPSLFQLPGLYFKMFGLTLSRWYLFIAAFAVQFCLGCIYAWSVLNHPIDLAVYGDAKKGRAVNTFYISMGVCGTATAALGPIIERKGPRWAVSIGTTLFMIGHIVTALGVHYKSIAWIYIGYGVITAIGMGMCYISPVSTLQKWFPDYRGTAAGFAVAGSGAGSVVWSKVYLPTIDAVGLAWMFVLLGTIMCTVMYASVLVLRVPPPDFTVNGLNIHGDRIDESDVLEEKLSTAYKPVQTPTGADQKETLVSSKTPTQPLALKHAVLSPDYIFMYIMFFANQLFGVIVLSRLSGMCTDIFAKSANTASDIVSINSVFNCCGRLAFSSISDFLVRYFKVEKTFARKVLYYFTLGAQIIVIGSLPTVIRHESFTFFVIEIFVLTCSYGGGLGTIPALVTDMFGAYNVGPLHGIILTSLAFGAVVGGITFNNAYNGKVADGMSVGQAYIDNIQVIFVIVCIGFVVLFLVRTNIEDRFEPGYHYSLCGKRVISIPPKEKNAEHREHEAETTAPKLPETAV
;
A
#
# COMPACT_ATOMS: atom_id res chain seq x y z
N MET A 1 -22.18 7.36 39.09
CA MET A 1 -21.17 7.22 38.01
C MET A 1 -20.32 8.47 38.05
N LEU A 2 -19.05 8.31 38.34
CA LEU A 2 -18.09 9.37 38.58
C LEU A 2 -17.97 10.26 37.33
N GLY A 3 -18.23 11.58 37.46
CA GLY A 3 -18.11 12.60 36.43
C GLY A 3 -16.67 12.91 36.07
N LEU A 4 -15.97 11.92 35.51
CA LEU A 4 -14.66 12.10 34.93
C LEU A 4 -14.80 12.54 33.48
N THR A 5 -14.58 13.83 33.22
CA THR A 5 -14.32 14.32 31.86
C THR A 5 -13.05 13.65 31.34
N PHE A 6 -13.22 12.59 30.57
CA PHE A 6 -12.10 11.92 29.90
C PHE A 6 -11.50 12.89 28.87
N SER A 7 -10.40 13.53 29.24
CA SER A 7 -9.58 14.31 28.31
C SER A 7 -9.05 13.36 27.21
N ARG A 8 -9.04 13.84 25.94
CA ARG A 8 -8.47 13.12 24.78
C ARG A 8 -7.04 12.65 25.01
N TRP A 9 -6.30 13.29 25.93
CA TRP A 9 -4.97 12.91 26.37
C TRP A 9 -4.92 11.58 27.11
N TYR A 10 -5.96 11.21 27.86
CA TYR A 10 -6.01 9.89 28.52
C TYR A 10 -6.19 8.75 27.50
N LEU A 11 -6.92 9.00 26.40
CA LEU A 11 -7.03 8.06 25.30
C LEU A 11 -5.69 7.90 24.56
N PHE A 12 -4.94 8.99 24.41
CA PHE A 12 -3.61 8.95 23.81
C PHE A 12 -2.62 8.18 24.72
N ILE A 13 -2.63 8.47 26.03
CA ILE A 13 -1.81 7.77 27.02
C ILE A 13 -2.20 6.29 27.10
N ALA A 14 -3.48 5.95 27.06
CA ALA A 14 -3.95 4.57 27.04
C ALA A 14 -3.54 3.84 25.75
N ALA A 15 -3.67 4.50 24.60
CA ALA A 15 -3.21 3.96 23.32
C ALA A 15 -1.69 3.77 23.30
N PHE A 16 -0.94 4.73 23.85
CA PHE A 16 0.52 4.64 24.00
C PHE A 16 0.91 3.51 24.97
N ALA A 17 0.21 3.37 26.09
CA ALA A 17 0.43 2.29 27.06
C ALA A 17 0.13 0.91 26.44
N VAL A 18 -0.94 0.79 25.64
CA VAL A 18 -1.25 -0.43 24.89
C VAL A 18 -0.15 -0.71 23.86
N GLN A 19 0.31 0.30 23.13
CA GLN A 19 1.42 0.15 22.18
C GLN A 19 2.74 -0.18 22.89
N PHE A 20 2.98 0.39 24.06
CA PHE A 20 4.15 0.06 24.88
C PHE A 20 4.08 -1.39 25.39
N CYS A 21 2.93 -1.84 25.87
CA CYS A 21 2.72 -3.25 26.27
C CYS A 21 2.88 -4.19 25.07
N ILE A 22 2.41 -3.78 23.88
CA ILE A 22 2.67 -4.52 22.64
C ILE A 22 4.16 -4.51 22.30
N GLY A 23 4.88 -3.41 22.55
CA GLY A 23 6.34 -3.31 22.45
C GLY A 23 7.07 -4.32 23.33
N CYS A 24 6.53 -4.65 24.51
CA CYS A 24 7.06 -5.71 25.35
C CYS A 24 6.97 -7.10 24.71
N ILE A 25 5.97 -7.34 23.83
CA ILE A 25 5.90 -8.56 23.03
C ILE A 25 7.08 -8.62 22.05
N TYR A 26 7.53 -7.49 21.54
CA TYR A 26 8.73 -7.41 20.67
C TYR A 26 10.04 -7.63 21.44
N ALA A 27 10.08 -7.36 22.74
CA ALA A 27 11.20 -7.69 23.61
C ALA A 27 11.25 -9.20 23.98
N TRP A 28 10.26 -9.98 23.53
CA TRP A 28 10.17 -11.42 23.79
C TRP A 28 11.40 -12.20 23.31
N SER A 29 12.10 -11.71 22.31
CA SER A 29 13.35 -12.32 21.83
C SER A 29 14.43 -12.44 22.93
N VAL A 30 14.44 -11.50 23.89
CA VAL A 30 15.35 -11.52 25.06
C VAL A 30 14.97 -12.64 26.03
N LEU A 31 13.69 -13.03 26.07
CA LEU A 31 13.15 -14.05 26.97
C LEU A 31 13.18 -15.47 26.37
N ASN A 32 13.39 -15.61 25.04
CA ASN A 32 13.36 -16.92 24.38
C ASN A 32 14.35 -17.91 25.00
N HIS A 33 15.59 -17.51 25.14
CA HIS A 33 16.63 -18.36 25.75
C HIS A 33 16.34 -18.76 27.20
N PRO A 34 16.01 -17.81 28.10
CA PRO A 34 15.62 -18.16 29.48
C PRO A 34 14.38 -19.06 29.56
N ILE A 35 13.36 -18.81 28.70
CA ILE A 35 12.13 -19.63 28.71
C ILE A 35 12.41 -21.03 28.17
N ASP A 36 13.14 -21.18 27.08
CA ASP A 36 13.48 -22.48 26.51
C ASP A 36 14.36 -23.29 27.51
N LEU A 37 15.28 -22.63 28.17
CA LEU A 37 16.09 -23.26 29.21
C LEU A 37 15.25 -23.70 30.43
N ALA A 38 14.35 -22.84 30.92
CA ALA A 38 13.51 -23.11 32.08
C ALA A 38 12.47 -24.21 31.84
N VAL A 39 11.88 -24.27 30.63
CA VAL A 39 10.78 -25.18 30.30
C VAL A 39 11.29 -26.50 29.72
N TYR A 40 12.33 -26.46 28.90
CA TYR A 40 12.82 -27.62 28.15
C TYR A 40 14.21 -28.07 28.51
N GLY A 41 14.89 -27.36 29.40
CA GLY A 41 16.26 -27.67 29.79
C GLY A 41 17.31 -27.42 28.71
N ASP A 42 16.92 -26.82 27.60
CA ASP A 42 17.79 -26.50 26.45
C ASP A 42 17.47 -25.12 25.87
N ALA A 43 18.38 -24.19 26.10
CA ALA A 43 18.25 -22.80 25.64
C ALA A 43 18.20 -22.63 24.09
N LYS A 44 18.59 -23.66 23.34
CA LYS A 44 18.62 -23.64 21.86
C LYS A 44 17.37 -24.25 21.20
N LYS A 45 16.38 -24.67 21.97
CA LYS A 45 15.23 -25.42 21.45
C LYS A 45 14.29 -24.60 20.56
N GLY A 46 14.30 -23.24 20.65
CA GLY A 46 13.60 -22.34 19.78
C GLY A 46 12.07 -22.38 19.87
N ARG A 47 11.48 -23.05 20.86
CA ARG A 47 10.01 -23.18 21.01
C ARG A 47 9.36 -21.95 21.62
N ALA A 48 10.07 -21.20 22.46
CA ALA A 48 9.57 -19.93 22.98
C ALA A 48 9.34 -18.89 21.88
N VAL A 49 10.11 -18.94 20.79
CA VAL A 49 9.92 -18.11 19.59
C VAL A 49 8.58 -18.39 18.90
N ASN A 50 8.17 -19.67 18.86
CA ASN A 50 6.89 -20.05 18.24
C ASN A 50 5.69 -19.49 19.02
N ALA A 51 5.80 -19.40 20.37
CA ALA A 51 4.76 -18.75 21.18
C ALA A 51 4.60 -17.27 20.84
N PHE A 52 5.69 -16.56 20.54
CA PHE A 52 5.65 -15.18 20.06
C PHE A 52 4.88 -15.05 18.71
N TYR A 53 5.16 -15.92 17.75
CA TYR A 53 4.48 -15.86 16.44
C TYR A 53 3.00 -16.21 16.53
N ILE A 54 2.64 -17.17 17.39
CA ILE A 54 1.23 -17.50 17.68
C ILE A 54 0.53 -16.29 18.31
N ALA A 55 1.17 -15.64 19.30
CA ALA A 55 0.63 -14.46 19.96
C ALA A 55 0.43 -13.29 18.96
N MET A 56 1.38 -13.06 18.06
CA MET A 56 1.29 -12.04 17.01
C MET A 56 0.18 -12.34 15.99
N GLY A 57 0.02 -13.60 15.60
CA GLY A 57 -1.07 -14.04 14.72
C GLY A 57 -2.44 -13.86 15.36
N VAL A 58 -2.59 -14.24 16.63
CA VAL A 58 -3.83 -14.05 17.42
C VAL A 58 -4.11 -12.56 17.63
N PHE A 59 -3.08 -11.75 17.90
CA PHE A 59 -3.24 -10.30 18.08
C PHE A 59 -3.68 -9.62 16.77
N GLY A 60 -3.09 -9.96 15.65
CA GLY A 60 -3.48 -9.42 14.34
C GLY A 60 -4.93 -9.75 13.98
N THR A 61 -5.36 -11.00 14.22
CA THR A 61 -6.76 -11.41 14.01
C THR A 61 -7.71 -10.76 15.01
N ALA A 62 -7.33 -10.65 16.27
CA ALA A 62 -8.12 -9.96 17.29
C ALA A 62 -8.28 -8.46 16.97
N ALA A 63 -7.22 -7.79 16.53
CA ALA A 63 -7.28 -6.38 16.12
C ALA A 63 -8.20 -6.17 14.90
N ALA A 64 -8.17 -7.08 13.94
CA ALA A 64 -9.04 -7.04 12.77
C ALA A 64 -10.53 -7.26 13.12
N ILE A 65 -10.81 -8.10 14.11
CA ILE A 65 -12.18 -8.41 14.57
C ILE A 65 -12.70 -7.32 15.53
N LEU A 66 -11.89 -6.88 16.49
CA LEU A 66 -12.30 -5.94 17.54
C LEU A 66 -12.26 -4.48 17.10
N GLY A 67 -11.39 -4.11 16.14
CA GLY A 67 -11.30 -2.75 15.61
C GLY A 67 -12.65 -2.16 15.20
N PRO A 68 -13.44 -2.86 14.36
CA PRO A 68 -14.77 -2.41 13.97
C PRO A 68 -15.77 -2.30 15.12
N ILE A 69 -15.65 -3.16 16.15
CA ILE A 69 -16.52 -3.15 17.34
C ILE A 69 -16.21 -1.94 18.21
N ILE A 70 -14.92 -1.62 18.38
CA ILE A 70 -14.46 -0.46 19.17
C ILE A 70 -14.84 0.85 18.47
N GLU A 71 -14.74 0.91 17.15
CA GLU A 71 -15.12 2.11 16.37
C GLU A 71 -16.64 2.36 16.43
N ARG A 72 -17.45 1.31 16.38
CA ARG A 72 -18.91 1.40 16.54
C ARG A 72 -19.32 1.92 17.90
N SER A 73 -18.59 1.61 18.96
CA SER A 73 -18.84 2.14 20.30
C SER A 73 -18.51 3.63 20.44
N LYS A 74 -17.57 4.16 19.65
CA LYS A 74 -17.25 5.60 19.62
C LYS A 74 -18.36 6.44 19.00
N ASP A 75 -18.98 5.98 17.94
CA ASP A 75 -20.10 6.70 17.29
C ASP A 75 -21.28 6.89 18.24
N TRP A 76 -21.55 5.90 19.09
CA TRP A 76 -22.55 6.00 20.16
C TRP A 76 -22.19 7.00 21.24
N CYS A 77 -20.93 7.06 21.66
CA CYS A 77 -20.46 8.07 22.63
C CYS A 77 -20.55 9.49 22.07
N PHE A 78 -20.22 9.70 20.80
CA PHE A 78 -20.30 11.03 20.17
C PHE A 78 -21.75 11.48 19.94
N ALA A 79 -22.65 10.57 19.56
CA ALA A 79 -24.08 10.87 19.45
C ALA A 79 -24.67 11.24 20.81
N TYR A 80 -24.35 10.48 21.86
CA TYR A 80 -24.80 10.75 23.23
C TYR A 80 -24.25 12.08 23.79
N GLN A 81 -22.97 12.41 23.53
CA GLN A 81 -22.38 13.70 23.93
C GLN A 81 -22.98 14.90 23.17
N ARG A 82 -23.31 14.72 21.89
CA ARG A 82 -23.94 15.76 21.06
C ARG A 82 -25.35 16.10 21.57
N ILE A 83 -26.09 15.11 22.05
CA ILE A 83 -27.43 15.26 22.62
C ILE A 83 -27.36 16.01 23.95
N ASN A 84 -26.34 15.77 24.80
CA ASN A 84 -26.22 16.37 26.12
C ASN A 84 -25.59 17.77 26.14
N ASN A 85 -24.83 18.17 25.12
CA ASN A 85 -24.10 19.43 25.05
C ASN A 85 -24.88 20.58 24.36
N HIS A 86 -26.15 20.40 24.01
CA HIS A 86 -27.00 21.47 23.47
C HIS A 86 -28.03 21.95 24.49
N PRO A 87 -27.69 22.88 25.41
CA PRO A 87 -28.60 23.37 26.48
C PRO A 87 -29.70 24.34 26.00
N LYS A 88 -29.71 24.73 24.73
CA LYS A 88 -30.64 25.74 24.18
C LYS A 88 -31.53 25.26 23.04
N ALA A 89 -31.78 23.95 22.91
CA ALA A 89 -32.75 23.47 21.93
C ALA A 89 -34.18 23.72 22.41
N PRO A 90 -35.09 24.25 21.56
CA PRO A 90 -36.48 24.46 21.95
C PRO A 90 -37.15 23.18 22.37
N THR A 91 -38.04 23.24 23.34
CA THR A 91 -38.68 22.10 24.03
C THR A 91 -39.28 21.06 23.07
N ARG A 92 -39.79 21.51 21.91
CA ARG A 92 -40.35 20.65 20.87
C ARG A 92 -39.29 19.77 20.18
N GLN A 93 -38.05 20.21 20.07
CA GLN A 93 -36.94 19.48 19.49
C GLN A 93 -36.35 18.47 20.50
N LYS A 94 -36.37 18.81 21.80
CA LYS A 94 -35.98 17.88 22.88
C LYS A 94 -36.98 16.73 23.04
N LEU A 95 -38.27 16.98 22.89
CA LEU A 95 -39.31 15.94 22.91
C LEU A 95 -39.15 14.99 21.69
N LYS A 96 -38.93 15.53 20.49
CA LYS A 96 -38.69 14.73 19.28
C LYS A 96 -37.42 13.90 19.37
N LEU A 97 -36.37 14.42 20.03
CA LEU A 97 -35.10 13.72 20.25
C LEU A 97 -35.23 12.68 21.38
N GLN A 98 -36.06 12.91 22.40
CA GLN A 98 -36.37 11.92 23.43
C GLN A 98 -37.28 10.82 22.93
N GLU A 99 -38.27 11.12 22.08
CA GLU A 99 -39.06 10.13 21.37
C GLU A 99 -38.20 9.26 20.44
N LEU A 100 -37.24 9.87 19.71
CA LEU A 100 -36.28 9.14 18.89
C LEU A 100 -35.31 8.28 19.72
N ALA A 101 -34.93 8.71 20.93
CA ALA A 101 -34.11 7.93 21.85
C ALA A 101 -34.90 6.77 22.49
N GLN A 102 -36.17 6.99 22.86
CA GLN A 102 -37.07 5.93 23.34
C GLN A 102 -37.45 4.94 22.21
N PHE A 103 -37.64 5.44 20.98
CA PHE A 103 -37.78 4.59 19.80
C PHE A 103 -36.54 3.75 19.55
N GLY A 104 -35.33 4.29 19.79
CA GLY A 104 -34.06 3.56 19.64
C GLY A 104 -33.91 2.36 20.59
N ILE A 105 -34.47 2.44 21.80
CA ILE A 105 -34.43 1.33 22.78
C ILE A 105 -35.52 0.28 22.49
N GLY A 106 -36.69 0.68 21.98
CA GLY A 106 -37.77 -0.22 21.59
C GLY A 106 -37.47 -1.02 20.30
N TYR A 107 -36.58 -0.52 19.45
CA TYR A 107 -36.24 -1.15 18.17
C TYR A 107 -35.15 -2.23 18.25
N LEU A 108 -34.50 -2.39 19.40
CA LEU A 108 -33.53 -3.49 19.62
C LEU A 108 -34.20 -4.87 19.77
N THR A 109 -35.53 -4.93 19.86
CA THR A 109 -36.28 -6.17 19.99
C THR A 109 -37.12 -6.58 18.75
N GLN A 110 -37.17 -5.74 17.71
CA GLN A 110 -37.90 -6.07 16.46
C GLN A 110 -37.02 -5.89 15.23
N LYS A 111 -36.72 -7.04 14.59
CA LYS A 111 -36.15 -7.27 13.23
C LYS A 111 -35.22 -6.21 12.59
N PRO A 112 -34.05 -6.63 12.10
CA PRO A 112 -32.98 -5.75 11.60
C PRO A 112 -33.22 -5.27 10.15
N SER A 113 -34.37 -4.67 9.83
CA SER A 113 -34.66 -4.20 8.47
C SER A 113 -34.55 -2.68 8.25
N LEU A 114 -34.33 -1.86 9.28
CA LEU A 114 -34.36 -0.39 9.15
C LEU A 114 -33.04 0.37 9.43
N PHE A 115 -31.96 -0.31 9.77
CA PHE A 115 -30.63 0.31 9.94
C PHE A 115 -29.65 -0.08 8.86
N GLN A 116 -30.07 -0.06 7.60
CA GLN A 116 -29.13 -0.04 6.48
C GLN A 116 -28.79 1.42 6.18
N LEU A 117 -27.78 1.98 6.86
CA LEU A 117 -27.11 3.16 6.35
C LEU A 117 -26.57 2.78 4.95
N PRO A 118 -27.02 3.45 3.89
CA PRO A 118 -26.56 3.16 2.54
C PRO A 118 -25.04 3.27 2.52
N GLY A 119 -24.37 2.21 2.07
CA GLY A 119 -22.92 2.22 1.92
C GLY A 119 -22.09 1.46 2.95
N LEU A 120 -22.64 1.02 4.10
CA LEU A 120 -21.88 0.26 5.10
C LEU A 120 -21.91 -1.27 4.91
N TYR A 121 -22.85 -1.78 4.11
CA TYR A 121 -23.09 -3.21 3.92
C TYR A 121 -23.24 -3.58 2.46
N PHE A 122 -22.90 -4.84 2.14
CA PHE A 122 -23.14 -5.43 0.83
C PHE A 122 -23.80 -6.80 0.98
N LYS A 123 -24.59 -7.23 -0.02
CA LYS A 123 -25.26 -8.54 -0.01
C LYS A 123 -24.37 -9.61 -0.64
N MET A 124 -24.23 -10.74 0.04
CA MET A 124 -23.54 -11.93 -0.46
C MET A 124 -24.29 -13.18 0.00
N PHE A 125 -24.72 -14.05 -0.95
CA PHE A 125 -25.48 -15.27 -0.66
C PHE A 125 -26.70 -15.02 0.26
N GLY A 126 -27.40 -13.89 0.09
CA GLY A 126 -28.53 -13.50 0.93
C GLY A 126 -28.17 -12.87 2.29
N LEU A 127 -26.90 -12.86 2.67
CA LEU A 127 -26.40 -12.23 3.89
C LEU A 127 -25.95 -10.79 3.63
N THR A 128 -26.25 -9.87 4.55
CA THR A 128 -25.73 -8.51 4.53
C THR A 128 -24.41 -8.47 5.28
N LEU A 129 -23.31 -8.26 4.56
CA LEU A 129 -21.97 -8.20 5.12
C LEU A 129 -21.50 -6.75 5.23
N SER A 130 -20.83 -6.42 6.31
CA SER A 130 -20.20 -5.11 6.50
C SER A 130 -19.01 -4.93 5.54
N ARG A 131 -18.77 -3.68 5.07
CA ARG A 131 -17.60 -3.32 4.25
C ARG A 131 -16.26 -3.71 4.90
N TRP A 132 -16.21 -3.87 6.22
CA TRP A 132 -15.01 -4.26 6.98
C TRP A 132 -14.51 -5.68 6.66
N TYR A 133 -15.36 -6.59 6.19
CA TYR A 133 -14.91 -7.92 5.75
C TYR A 133 -13.99 -7.86 4.53
N LEU A 134 -14.08 -6.79 3.74
CA LEU A 134 -13.18 -6.55 2.62
C LEU A 134 -11.73 -6.31 3.07
N PHE A 135 -11.53 -5.73 4.27
CA PHE A 135 -10.19 -5.59 4.86
C PHE A 135 -9.55 -6.95 5.09
N ILE A 136 -10.29 -7.89 5.67
CA ILE A 136 -9.80 -9.24 5.94
C ILE A 136 -9.42 -9.94 4.64
N ALA A 137 -10.31 -9.89 3.62
CA ALA A 137 -10.05 -10.50 2.33
C ALA A 137 -8.87 -9.86 1.59
N ALA A 138 -8.77 -8.54 1.59
CA ALA A 138 -7.66 -7.83 0.98
C ALA A 138 -6.33 -8.11 1.68
N PHE A 139 -6.33 -8.10 3.01
CA PHE A 139 -5.16 -8.45 3.81
C PHE A 139 -4.71 -9.89 3.57
N ALA A 140 -5.64 -10.84 3.51
CA ALA A 140 -5.33 -12.26 3.29
C ALA A 140 -4.68 -12.51 1.92
N VAL A 141 -5.16 -11.86 0.85
CA VAL A 141 -4.50 -11.91 -0.46
C VAL A 141 -3.07 -11.37 -0.36
N GLN A 142 -2.91 -10.16 0.18
CA GLN A 142 -1.59 -9.54 0.31
C GLN A 142 -0.66 -10.34 1.24
N PHE A 143 -1.19 -10.98 2.28
CA PHE A 143 -0.44 -11.86 3.18
C PHE A 143 0.19 -13.03 2.42
N CYS A 144 -0.55 -13.66 1.50
CA CYS A 144 -0.01 -14.70 0.64
C CYS A 144 1.11 -14.15 -0.28
N LEU A 145 0.91 -12.97 -0.87
CA LEU A 145 1.92 -12.33 -1.71
C LEU A 145 3.20 -11.94 -0.94
N GLY A 146 3.12 -11.82 0.38
CA GLY A 146 4.26 -11.55 1.26
C GLY A 146 5.39 -12.59 1.18
N CYS A 147 5.13 -13.76 0.61
CA CYS A 147 6.12 -14.82 0.40
C CYS A 147 7.36 -14.34 -0.36
N ILE A 148 7.22 -13.38 -1.28
CA ILE A 148 8.33 -12.82 -2.05
C ILE A 148 9.33 -12.06 -1.16
N TYR A 149 8.87 -11.35 -0.13
CA TYR A 149 9.76 -10.61 0.77
C TYR A 149 10.53 -11.51 1.75
N ALA A 150 10.16 -12.79 1.85
CA ALA A 150 10.90 -13.81 2.58
C ALA A 150 11.91 -14.57 1.70
N TRP A 151 12.01 -14.25 0.40
CA TRP A 151 12.84 -14.98 -0.57
C TRP A 151 14.31 -15.10 -0.18
N SER A 152 14.87 -14.13 0.54
CA SER A 152 16.28 -14.16 0.97
C SER A 152 16.65 -15.43 1.78
N VAL A 153 15.69 -16.02 2.50
CA VAL A 153 15.87 -17.27 3.24
C VAL A 153 16.07 -18.48 2.31
N LEU A 154 15.52 -18.41 1.08
CA LEU A 154 15.58 -19.49 0.09
C LEU A 154 16.84 -19.44 -0.79
N ASN A 155 17.60 -18.33 -0.79
CA ASN A 155 18.76 -18.17 -1.66
C ASN A 155 19.77 -19.33 -1.49
N HIS A 156 20.22 -19.58 -0.28
CA HIS A 156 21.20 -20.64 0.02
C HIS A 156 20.66 -22.06 -0.26
N PRO A 157 19.44 -22.44 0.21
CA PRO A 157 18.87 -23.76 -0.11
C PRO A 157 18.72 -24.01 -1.61
N ILE A 158 18.31 -23.00 -2.40
CA ILE A 158 18.15 -23.15 -3.85
C ILE A 158 19.51 -23.26 -4.54
N ASP A 159 20.47 -22.39 -4.23
CA ASP A 159 21.80 -22.44 -4.81
C ASP A 159 22.50 -23.78 -4.48
N LEU A 160 22.37 -24.28 -3.26
CA LEU A 160 22.88 -25.57 -2.85
C LEU A 160 22.21 -26.72 -3.65
N ALA A 161 20.89 -26.71 -3.79
CA ALA A 161 20.16 -27.76 -4.49
C ALA A 161 20.49 -27.82 -5.99
N VAL A 162 20.69 -26.66 -6.63
CA VAL A 162 20.90 -26.54 -8.09
C VAL A 162 22.38 -26.71 -8.44
N TYR A 163 23.28 -26.10 -7.68
CA TYR A 163 24.71 -26.01 -8.04
C TYR A 163 25.64 -26.81 -7.12
N GLY A 164 25.12 -27.30 -5.98
CA GLY A 164 25.96 -27.90 -4.93
C GLY A 164 26.79 -26.87 -4.13
N ASP A 165 26.60 -25.59 -4.40
CA ASP A 165 27.30 -24.48 -3.77
C ASP A 165 26.29 -23.43 -3.24
N ALA A 166 26.12 -23.35 -1.92
CA ALA A 166 25.18 -22.44 -1.28
C ALA A 166 25.51 -20.94 -1.50
N LYS A 167 26.73 -20.60 -1.87
CA LYS A 167 27.22 -19.25 -2.06
C LYS A 167 27.28 -18.82 -3.53
N LYS A 168 26.72 -19.60 -4.45
CA LYS A 168 26.73 -19.30 -5.90
C LYS A 168 26.10 -17.96 -6.27
N GLY A 169 25.13 -17.46 -5.47
CA GLY A 169 24.50 -16.15 -5.63
C GLY A 169 23.63 -16.02 -6.88
N ARG A 170 23.09 -17.11 -7.42
CA ARG A 170 22.19 -17.10 -8.57
C ARG A 170 20.72 -17.09 -8.18
N ALA A 171 20.35 -17.71 -7.07
CA ALA A 171 18.96 -17.79 -6.60
C ALA A 171 18.38 -16.39 -6.29
N VAL A 172 19.19 -15.44 -5.85
CA VAL A 172 18.75 -14.05 -5.56
C VAL A 172 18.20 -13.35 -6.81
N ASN A 173 18.66 -13.70 -8.00
CA ASN A 173 18.16 -13.11 -9.25
C ASN A 173 16.69 -13.46 -9.49
N THR A 174 16.19 -14.58 -8.96
CA THR A 174 14.76 -14.93 -9.02
C THR A 174 13.91 -13.84 -8.35
N PHE A 175 14.35 -13.32 -7.21
CA PHE A 175 13.68 -12.21 -6.53
C PHE A 175 13.64 -10.96 -7.41
N TYR A 176 14.76 -10.57 -8.02
CA TYR A 176 14.81 -9.37 -8.85
C TYR A 176 13.95 -9.51 -10.11
N ILE A 177 13.99 -10.69 -10.77
CA ILE A 177 13.12 -11.00 -11.92
C ILE A 177 11.66 -10.94 -11.49
N SER A 178 11.31 -11.56 -10.35
CA SER A 178 9.93 -11.56 -9.84
C SER A 178 9.42 -10.14 -9.56
N MET A 179 10.21 -9.29 -8.93
CA MET A 179 9.83 -7.90 -8.67
C MET A 179 9.66 -7.11 -9.96
N GLY A 180 10.57 -7.33 -10.93
CA GLY A 180 10.48 -6.71 -12.25
C GLY A 180 9.23 -7.10 -13.02
N VAL A 181 8.95 -8.39 -13.11
CA VAL A 181 7.77 -8.92 -13.80
C VAL A 181 6.48 -8.55 -13.07
N CYS A 182 6.45 -8.63 -11.75
CA CYS A 182 5.29 -8.25 -10.94
C CYS A 182 4.91 -6.77 -11.18
N GLY A 183 5.87 -5.84 -11.09
CA GLY A 183 5.60 -4.42 -11.31
C GLY A 183 5.16 -4.11 -12.75
N THR A 184 5.82 -4.70 -13.76
CA THR A 184 5.44 -4.52 -15.18
C THR A 184 4.09 -5.15 -15.49
N ALA A 185 3.79 -6.33 -14.94
CA ALA A 185 2.49 -6.99 -15.09
C ALA A 185 1.37 -6.14 -14.44
N THR A 186 1.63 -5.57 -13.26
CA THR A 186 0.68 -4.67 -12.58
C THR A 186 0.37 -3.45 -13.44
N ALA A 187 1.36 -2.84 -14.07
CA ALA A 187 1.17 -1.69 -14.95
C ALA A 187 0.41 -2.05 -16.23
N ALA A 188 0.84 -3.11 -16.91
CA ALA A 188 0.26 -3.53 -18.20
C ALA A 188 -1.18 -4.04 -18.05
N LEU A 189 -1.47 -4.78 -16.98
CA LEU A 189 -2.78 -5.38 -16.72
C LEU A 189 -3.71 -4.47 -15.90
N GLY A 190 -3.19 -3.40 -15.30
CA GLY A 190 -3.96 -2.46 -14.48
C GLY A 190 -5.26 -1.97 -15.13
N PRO A 191 -5.25 -1.48 -16.39
CA PRO A 191 -6.47 -1.06 -17.08
C PRO A 191 -7.48 -2.20 -17.30
N ILE A 192 -7.01 -3.42 -17.54
CA ILE A 192 -7.85 -4.60 -17.71
C ILE A 192 -8.47 -5.01 -16.38
N ILE A 193 -7.66 -5.01 -15.30
CA ILE A 193 -8.10 -5.31 -13.94
C ILE A 193 -9.18 -4.32 -13.49
N GLU A 194 -9.00 -3.04 -13.79
CA GLU A 194 -9.98 -2.00 -13.44
C GLU A 194 -11.34 -2.25 -14.12
N ARG A 195 -11.33 -2.67 -15.39
CA ARG A 195 -12.54 -2.97 -16.16
C ARG A 195 -13.20 -4.30 -15.79
N LYS A 196 -12.41 -5.35 -15.56
CA LYS A 196 -12.92 -6.70 -15.27
C LYS A 196 -13.25 -6.93 -13.79
N GLY A 197 -12.70 -6.10 -12.93
CA GLY A 197 -12.94 -6.12 -11.49
C GLY A 197 -12.05 -7.09 -10.69
N PRO A 198 -12.11 -6.97 -9.34
CA PRO A 198 -11.17 -7.64 -8.44
C PRO A 198 -11.28 -9.17 -8.44
N ARG A 199 -12.49 -9.72 -8.57
CA ARG A 199 -12.69 -11.17 -8.56
C ARG A 199 -11.98 -11.85 -9.73
N TRP A 200 -12.17 -11.29 -10.93
CA TRP A 200 -11.52 -11.80 -12.13
C TRP A 200 -9.99 -11.77 -11.99
N ALA A 201 -9.46 -10.63 -11.55
CA ALA A 201 -8.02 -10.44 -11.42
C ALA A 201 -7.41 -11.39 -10.39
N VAL A 202 -7.99 -11.50 -9.19
CA VAL A 202 -7.46 -12.38 -8.15
C VAL A 202 -7.63 -13.86 -8.54
N SER A 203 -8.73 -14.26 -9.19
CA SER A 203 -8.90 -15.65 -9.63
C SER A 203 -7.84 -16.07 -10.64
N ILE A 204 -7.64 -15.31 -11.72
CA ILE A 204 -6.63 -15.64 -12.72
C ILE A 204 -5.22 -15.51 -12.14
N GLY A 205 -4.97 -14.46 -11.37
CA GLY A 205 -3.69 -14.25 -10.72
C GLY A 205 -3.32 -15.41 -9.77
N THR A 206 -4.28 -15.94 -9.01
CA THR A 206 -4.08 -17.10 -8.13
C THR A 206 -3.79 -18.38 -8.93
N THR A 207 -4.47 -18.58 -10.07
CA THR A 207 -4.18 -19.72 -10.96
C THR A 207 -2.74 -19.66 -11.47
N LEU A 208 -2.30 -18.48 -11.98
CA LEU A 208 -0.92 -18.28 -12.45
C LEU A 208 0.08 -18.45 -11.31
N PHE A 209 -0.25 -17.95 -10.11
CA PHE A 209 0.58 -18.13 -8.93
C PHE A 209 0.83 -19.61 -8.63
N MET A 210 -0.19 -20.44 -8.67
CA MET A 210 -0.05 -21.90 -8.46
C MET A 210 0.75 -22.59 -9.56
N ILE A 211 0.44 -22.28 -10.82
CA ILE A 211 1.19 -22.83 -11.96
C ILE A 211 2.69 -22.52 -11.82
N GLY A 212 3.02 -21.27 -11.49
CA GLY A 212 4.39 -20.85 -11.28
C GLY A 212 5.09 -21.58 -10.13
N HIS A 213 4.40 -21.86 -9.03
CA HIS A 213 4.94 -22.65 -7.92
C HIS A 213 5.22 -24.10 -8.32
N ILE A 214 4.34 -24.71 -9.14
CA ILE A 214 4.55 -26.06 -9.67
C ILE A 214 5.76 -26.08 -10.61
N VAL A 215 5.88 -25.10 -11.53
CA VAL A 215 7.04 -24.99 -12.45
C VAL A 215 8.33 -24.77 -11.67
N THR A 216 8.29 -24.00 -10.59
CA THR A 216 9.45 -23.80 -9.69
C THR A 216 9.85 -25.11 -9.01
N ALA A 217 8.90 -25.88 -8.52
CA ALA A 217 9.16 -27.20 -7.93
C ALA A 217 9.82 -28.16 -8.92
N LEU A 218 9.36 -28.17 -10.18
CA LEU A 218 10.00 -28.91 -11.26
C LEU A 218 11.42 -28.41 -11.51
N GLY A 219 11.65 -27.09 -11.50
CA GLY A 219 12.97 -26.47 -11.62
C GLY A 219 13.95 -26.94 -10.54
N VAL A 220 13.48 -27.04 -9.29
CA VAL A 220 14.27 -27.60 -8.18
C VAL A 220 14.56 -29.10 -8.41
N HIS A 221 13.53 -29.86 -8.80
CA HIS A 221 13.67 -31.31 -9.03
C HIS A 221 14.69 -31.63 -10.14
N TYR A 222 14.63 -30.91 -11.26
CA TYR A 222 15.55 -31.07 -12.38
C TYR A 222 16.85 -30.27 -12.23
N LYS A 223 17.10 -29.62 -11.07
CA LYS A 223 18.29 -28.81 -10.77
C LYS A 223 18.56 -27.72 -11.82
N SER A 224 17.53 -27.08 -12.32
CA SER A 224 17.61 -26.05 -13.35
C SER A 224 17.15 -24.68 -12.86
N ILE A 225 18.08 -23.74 -12.74
CA ILE A 225 17.77 -22.37 -12.34
C ILE A 225 16.87 -21.65 -13.36
N ALA A 226 16.96 -21.99 -14.64
CA ALA A 226 16.14 -21.40 -15.68
C ALA A 226 14.64 -21.67 -15.45
N TRP A 227 14.28 -22.91 -15.07
CA TRP A 227 12.91 -23.27 -14.72
C TRP A 227 12.43 -22.53 -13.46
N ILE A 228 13.32 -22.28 -12.49
CA ILE A 228 13.00 -21.47 -11.29
C ILE A 228 12.76 -20.02 -11.68
N TYR A 229 13.56 -19.44 -12.58
CA TYR A 229 13.33 -18.08 -13.11
C TYR A 229 12.01 -17.99 -13.88
N ILE A 230 11.68 -18.97 -14.72
CA ILE A 230 10.41 -19.01 -15.45
C ILE A 230 9.23 -19.21 -14.50
N GLY A 231 9.32 -20.18 -13.59
CA GLY A 231 8.24 -20.53 -12.67
C GLY A 231 7.95 -19.40 -11.70
N TYR A 232 8.87 -19.12 -10.79
CA TYR A 232 8.67 -18.11 -9.76
C TYR A 232 8.92 -16.70 -10.28
N GLY A 233 9.99 -16.52 -11.05
CA GLY A 233 10.39 -15.22 -11.56
C GLY A 233 9.41 -14.62 -12.56
N VAL A 234 8.77 -15.44 -13.41
CA VAL A 234 7.86 -14.93 -14.45
C VAL A 234 6.40 -15.31 -14.16
N ILE A 235 6.07 -16.59 -14.13
CA ILE A 235 4.67 -17.03 -14.08
C ILE A 235 4.02 -16.64 -12.75
N THR A 236 4.65 -16.99 -11.62
CA THR A 236 4.17 -16.58 -10.29
C THR A 236 4.10 -15.05 -10.17
N ALA A 237 5.10 -14.34 -10.69
CA ALA A 237 5.17 -12.88 -10.58
C ALA A 237 4.08 -12.16 -11.38
N ILE A 238 3.68 -12.65 -12.56
CA ILE A 238 2.49 -12.13 -13.28
C ILE A 238 1.25 -12.31 -12.41
N GLY A 239 1.06 -13.49 -11.83
CA GLY A 239 -0.03 -13.76 -10.90
C GLY A 239 -0.02 -12.81 -9.69
N MET A 240 1.16 -12.58 -9.10
CA MET A 240 1.33 -11.62 -8.00
C MET A 240 0.93 -10.20 -8.40
N GLY A 241 1.34 -9.73 -9.58
CA GLY A 241 1.00 -8.39 -10.09
C GLY A 241 -0.50 -8.18 -10.22
N MET A 242 -1.23 -9.18 -10.74
CA MET A 242 -2.70 -9.15 -10.82
C MET A 242 -3.36 -9.13 -9.44
N CYS A 243 -2.86 -9.92 -8.50
CA CYS A 243 -3.39 -10.03 -7.16
C CYS A 243 -3.01 -8.84 -6.26
N TYR A 244 -1.93 -8.11 -6.57
CA TYR A 244 -1.44 -7.02 -5.73
C TYR A 244 -2.34 -5.79 -5.80
N ILE A 245 -2.64 -5.29 -7.01
CA ILE A 245 -3.32 -4.01 -7.19
C ILE A 245 -4.81 -4.08 -6.86
N SER A 246 -5.41 -5.21 -7.13
CA SER A 246 -6.85 -5.41 -7.08
C SER A 246 -7.46 -5.19 -5.68
N PRO A 247 -6.94 -5.78 -4.58
CA PRO A 247 -7.42 -5.50 -3.24
C PRO A 247 -7.19 -4.06 -2.80
N VAL A 248 -6.05 -3.46 -3.18
CA VAL A 248 -5.68 -2.09 -2.80
C VAL A 248 -6.64 -1.08 -3.41
N SER A 249 -6.88 -1.16 -4.72
CA SER A 249 -7.83 -0.26 -5.39
C SER A 249 -9.27 -0.46 -4.90
N THR A 250 -9.65 -1.70 -4.62
CA THR A 250 -10.97 -2.04 -4.08
C THR A 250 -11.20 -1.38 -2.72
N LEU A 251 -10.26 -1.51 -1.79
CA LEU A 251 -10.41 -0.91 -0.46
C LEU A 251 -10.46 0.62 -0.52
N GLN A 252 -9.67 1.27 -1.38
CA GLN A 252 -9.70 2.72 -1.54
C GLN A 252 -11.06 3.24 -2.01
N LYS A 253 -11.78 2.47 -2.83
CA LYS A 253 -13.13 2.80 -3.31
C LYS A 253 -14.20 2.59 -2.24
N TRP A 254 -14.09 1.56 -1.41
CA TRP A 254 -14.99 1.30 -0.29
C TRP A 254 -14.76 2.20 0.93
N PHE A 255 -13.56 2.79 1.04
CA PHE A 255 -13.16 3.62 2.19
C PHE A 255 -12.62 4.99 1.74
N PRO A 256 -13.42 5.80 1.03
CA PRO A 256 -13.03 7.15 0.63
C PRO A 256 -12.78 8.05 1.83
N ASP A 257 -13.40 7.71 2.97
CA ASP A 257 -13.26 8.38 4.27
C ASP A 257 -11.94 8.03 5.01
N TYR A 258 -11.31 6.86 4.73
CA TYR A 258 -10.05 6.38 5.31
C TYR A 258 -9.07 5.85 4.26
N ARG A 259 -8.92 6.58 3.17
CA ARG A 259 -8.23 6.10 1.96
C ARG A 259 -6.78 5.69 2.21
N GLY A 260 -6.03 6.49 2.99
CA GLY A 260 -4.66 6.18 3.37
C GLY A 260 -4.57 4.93 4.23
N THR A 261 -5.35 4.87 5.31
CA THR A 261 -5.40 3.71 6.21
C THR A 261 -5.84 2.44 5.47
N ALA A 262 -6.84 2.56 4.58
CA ALA A 262 -7.34 1.42 3.80
C ALA A 262 -6.27 0.86 2.85
N ALA A 263 -5.59 1.73 2.12
CA ALA A 263 -4.49 1.34 1.24
C ALA A 263 -3.31 0.74 2.03
N GLY A 264 -2.89 1.42 3.11
CA GLY A 264 -1.80 0.97 3.96
C GLY A 264 -2.08 -0.38 4.62
N PHE A 265 -3.31 -0.61 5.09
CA PHE A 265 -3.71 -1.89 5.67
C PHE A 265 -3.67 -3.03 4.64
N ALA A 266 -4.21 -2.80 3.43
CA ALA A 266 -4.13 -3.79 2.38
C ALA A 266 -2.67 -4.17 2.11
N VAL A 267 -1.81 -3.18 1.83
CA VAL A 267 -0.40 -3.41 1.50
C VAL A 267 0.40 -3.99 2.68
N ALA A 268 0.03 -3.69 3.93
CA ALA A 268 0.67 -4.23 5.12
C ALA A 268 0.58 -5.76 5.22
N GLY A 269 -0.48 -6.36 4.64
CA GLY A 269 -0.62 -7.80 4.56
C GLY A 269 0.63 -8.49 4.00
N SER A 270 1.26 -7.94 2.97
CA SER A 270 2.48 -8.54 2.39
C SER A 270 3.70 -8.45 3.33
N GLY A 271 3.81 -7.41 4.14
CA GLY A 271 4.80 -7.35 5.21
C GLY A 271 4.55 -8.41 6.29
N ALA A 272 3.30 -8.53 6.75
CA ALA A 272 2.90 -9.52 7.75
C ALA A 272 3.09 -10.97 7.24
N GLY A 273 2.78 -11.22 5.97
CA GLY A 273 3.02 -12.52 5.34
C GLY A 273 4.49 -12.91 5.37
N SER A 274 5.38 -11.98 5.06
CA SER A 274 6.82 -12.23 5.09
C SER A 274 7.33 -12.66 6.47
N VAL A 275 6.74 -12.12 7.57
CA VAL A 275 7.06 -12.55 8.94
C VAL A 275 6.85 -14.05 9.10
N VAL A 276 5.71 -14.54 8.63
CA VAL A 276 5.34 -15.96 8.77
C VAL A 276 6.13 -16.82 7.78
N TRP A 277 6.16 -16.45 6.50
CA TRP A 277 6.78 -17.27 5.47
C TRP A 277 8.28 -17.45 5.67
N SER A 278 9.00 -16.42 6.16
CA SER A 278 10.42 -16.54 6.50
C SER A 278 10.71 -17.60 7.57
N LYS A 279 9.75 -17.89 8.45
CA LYS A 279 9.86 -18.89 9.50
C LYS A 279 9.35 -20.27 9.08
N VAL A 280 8.41 -20.31 8.15
CA VAL A 280 7.80 -21.56 7.69
C VAL A 280 8.67 -22.26 6.65
N TYR A 281 9.48 -21.54 5.87
CA TYR A 281 10.26 -22.12 4.78
C TYR A 281 11.22 -23.23 5.23
N LEU A 282 12.14 -22.93 6.13
CA LEU A 282 13.18 -23.90 6.54
C LEU A 282 12.59 -25.15 7.17
N PRO A 283 11.68 -25.08 8.17
CA PRO A 283 11.06 -26.28 8.74
C PRO A 283 10.26 -27.10 7.71
N THR A 284 9.65 -26.42 6.72
CA THR A 284 8.92 -27.14 5.65
C THR A 284 9.89 -27.82 4.70
N ILE A 285 11.03 -27.20 4.37
CA ILE A 285 12.09 -27.85 3.58
C ILE A 285 12.62 -29.09 4.29
N ASP A 286 12.84 -29.00 5.59
CA ASP A 286 13.32 -30.14 6.40
C ASP A 286 12.30 -31.29 6.45
N ALA A 287 11.00 -30.96 6.43
CA ALA A 287 9.91 -31.94 6.53
C ALA A 287 9.59 -32.64 5.20
N VAL A 288 9.52 -31.89 4.09
CA VAL A 288 9.01 -32.39 2.80
C VAL A 288 9.99 -32.21 1.64
N GLY A 289 11.11 -31.54 1.87
CA GLY A 289 12.08 -31.19 0.84
C GLY A 289 11.73 -29.92 0.06
N LEU A 290 12.76 -29.31 -0.58
CA LEU A 290 12.67 -28.00 -1.19
C LEU A 290 11.62 -27.94 -2.34
N ALA A 291 11.53 -28.96 -3.19
CA ALA A 291 10.59 -28.99 -4.29
C ALA A 291 9.12 -29.07 -3.81
N TRP A 292 8.84 -29.98 -2.87
CA TRP A 292 7.51 -30.15 -2.31
C TRP A 292 7.06 -28.97 -1.45
N MET A 293 7.98 -28.25 -0.82
CA MET A 293 7.69 -27.02 -0.10
C MET A 293 6.97 -26.02 -0.99
N PHE A 294 7.42 -25.79 -2.24
CA PHE A 294 6.76 -24.87 -3.17
C PHE A 294 5.32 -25.32 -3.49
N VAL A 295 5.09 -26.61 -3.71
CA VAL A 295 3.76 -27.15 -4.01
C VAL A 295 2.85 -27.02 -2.79
N LEU A 296 3.31 -27.42 -1.61
CA LEU A 296 2.51 -27.42 -0.39
C LEU A 296 2.10 -25.98 0.01
N LEU A 297 3.08 -25.09 0.14
CA LEU A 297 2.80 -23.72 0.55
C LEU A 297 2.04 -22.97 -0.55
N GLY A 298 2.35 -23.21 -1.83
CA GLY A 298 1.59 -22.67 -2.96
C GLY A 298 0.11 -23.05 -2.87
N THR A 299 -0.20 -24.32 -2.56
CA THR A 299 -1.59 -24.79 -2.40
C THR A 299 -2.30 -24.11 -1.24
N ILE A 300 -1.65 -23.97 -0.09
CA ILE A 300 -2.22 -23.28 1.09
C ILE A 300 -2.53 -21.82 0.75
N MET A 301 -1.56 -21.09 0.15
CA MET A 301 -1.74 -19.70 -0.25
C MET A 301 -2.87 -19.53 -1.26
N CYS A 302 -2.92 -20.39 -2.28
CA CYS A 302 -3.98 -20.36 -3.29
C CYS A 302 -5.37 -20.59 -2.69
N THR A 303 -5.51 -21.51 -1.75
CA THR A 303 -6.77 -21.75 -1.03
C THR A 303 -7.26 -20.49 -0.33
N VAL A 304 -6.37 -19.79 0.38
CA VAL A 304 -6.68 -18.53 1.07
C VAL A 304 -7.06 -17.43 0.07
N MET A 305 -6.33 -17.33 -1.04
CA MET A 305 -6.59 -16.31 -2.06
C MET A 305 -7.92 -16.56 -2.78
N TYR A 306 -8.27 -17.82 -3.12
CA TYR A 306 -9.57 -18.15 -3.70
C TYR A 306 -10.72 -17.93 -2.72
N ALA A 307 -10.55 -18.23 -1.43
CA ALA A 307 -11.55 -17.89 -0.41
C ALA A 307 -11.80 -16.37 -0.37
N SER A 308 -10.75 -15.55 -0.51
CA SER A 308 -10.84 -14.08 -0.55
C SER A 308 -11.61 -13.57 -1.77
N VAL A 309 -11.54 -14.25 -2.93
CA VAL A 309 -12.30 -13.90 -4.15
C VAL A 309 -13.80 -13.87 -3.89
N LEU A 310 -14.31 -14.71 -3.01
CA LEU A 310 -15.75 -14.75 -2.69
C LEU A 310 -16.21 -13.40 -2.10
N VAL A 311 -15.37 -12.75 -1.32
CA VAL A 311 -15.70 -11.51 -0.59
C VAL A 311 -15.38 -10.25 -1.43
N LEU A 312 -14.28 -10.22 -2.16
CA LEU A 312 -13.81 -9.05 -2.90
C LEU A 312 -14.79 -8.59 -3.98
N ARG A 313 -15.16 -7.31 -3.98
CA ARG A 313 -16.05 -6.68 -4.98
C ARG A 313 -15.89 -5.16 -5.00
N VAL A 314 -16.22 -4.54 -6.13
CA VAL A 314 -16.25 -3.08 -6.28
C VAL A 314 -17.55 -2.54 -5.68
N PRO A 315 -17.55 -1.34 -5.06
CA PRO A 315 -18.79 -0.69 -4.62
C PRO A 315 -19.66 -0.31 -5.83
N PRO A 316 -20.98 -0.20 -5.66
CA PRO A 316 -21.88 0.29 -6.70
C PRO A 316 -21.57 1.76 -7.02
N PRO A 317 -21.95 2.26 -8.22
CA PRO A 317 -21.63 3.64 -8.65
C PRO A 317 -22.24 4.73 -7.75
N ASP A 318 -23.39 4.45 -7.17
CA ASP A 318 -24.15 5.32 -6.25
C ASP A 318 -23.69 5.19 -4.78
N PHE A 319 -22.56 4.50 -4.54
CA PHE A 319 -22.02 4.32 -3.20
C PHE A 319 -21.56 5.63 -2.60
N THR A 320 -22.08 5.94 -1.43
CA THR A 320 -21.69 7.10 -0.64
C THR A 320 -21.46 6.73 0.82
N VAL A 321 -20.51 7.37 1.46
CA VAL A 321 -20.21 7.17 2.88
C VAL A 321 -19.75 8.47 3.53
N ASN A 322 -20.37 8.84 4.66
CA ASN A 322 -20.09 10.10 5.36
C ASN A 322 -20.14 11.35 4.43
N GLY A 323 -21.07 11.35 3.43
CA GLY A 323 -21.20 12.44 2.46
C GLY A 323 -20.09 12.50 1.41
N LEU A 324 -19.30 11.41 1.27
CA LEU A 324 -18.26 11.28 0.25
C LEU A 324 -18.65 10.21 -0.77
N ASN A 325 -18.46 10.50 -2.05
CA ASN A 325 -18.58 9.52 -3.12
C ASN A 325 -17.32 8.62 -3.22
N ILE A 326 -17.31 7.68 -4.16
CA ILE A 326 -16.17 6.78 -4.42
C ILE A 326 -14.88 7.54 -4.82
N HIS A 327 -15.01 8.78 -5.29
CA HIS A 327 -13.89 9.66 -5.66
C HIS A 327 -13.37 10.47 -4.46
N GLY A 328 -14.09 10.47 -3.33
CA GLY A 328 -13.76 11.23 -2.12
C GLY A 328 -14.20 12.70 -2.17
N ASP A 329 -15.08 13.03 -3.13
CA ASP A 329 -15.70 14.35 -3.24
C ASP A 329 -16.93 14.40 -2.32
N ARG A 330 -17.19 15.56 -1.73
CA ARG A 330 -18.42 15.79 -0.97
C ARG A 330 -19.57 15.92 -1.94
N ILE A 331 -20.63 15.22 -1.67
CA ILE A 331 -21.89 15.34 -2.37
C ILE A 331 -22.74 16.31 -1.54
N ASP A 332 -23.05 17.47 -2.09
CA ASP A 332 -24.05 18.35 -1.49
C ASP A 332 -25.44 17.77 -1.82
N GLU A 333 -26.33 17.74 -0.81
CA GLU A 333 -27.69 17.20 -0.98
C GLU A 333 -28.50 17.93 -2.06
N SER A 334 -28.15 19.18 -2.36
CA SER A 334 -28.70 19.97 -3.45
C SER A 334 -28.38 19.37 -4.83
N ASP A 335 -27.14 18.89 -5.05
CA ASP A 335 -26.70 18.34 -6.33
C ASP A 335 -27.39 17.02 -6.64
N VAL A 336 -27.63 16.19 -5.61
CA VAL A 336 -28.38 14.92 -5.75
C VAL A 336 -29.85 15.17 -6.05
N LEU A 337 -30.42 16.25 -5.53
CA LEU A 337 -31.80 16.61 -5.77
C LEU A 337 -31.99 17.17 -7.19
N GLU A 338 -31.05 17.99 -7.67
CA GLU A 338 -31.04 18.50 -9.05
C GLU A 338 -30.84 17.39 -10.07
N GLU A 339 -29.94 16.43 -9.83
CA GLU A 339 -29.74 15.29 -10.74
C GLU A 339 -30.97 14.36 -10.78
N LYS A 340 -31.64 14.13 -9.66
CA LYS A 340 -32.90 13.39 -9.61
C LYS A 340 -34.06 14.13 -10.26
N LEU A 341 -34.10 15.44 -10.13
CA LEU A 341 -35.10 16.29 -10.81
C LEU A 341 -34.85 16.36 -12.32
N SER A 342 -33.60 16.48 -12.76
CA SER A 342 -33.24 16.53 -14.19
C SER A 342 -33.46 15.17 -14.88
N THR A 343 -33.27 14.06 -14.19
CA THR A 343 -33.59 12.71 -14.72
C THR A 343 -35.10 12.40 -14.70
N ALA A 344 -35.87 12.98 -13.78
CA ALA A 344 -37.32 12.81 -13.71
C ALA A 344 -38.10 13.72 -14.70
N TYR A 345 -37.51 14.81 -15.13
CA TYR A 345 -38.09 15.79 -16.06
C TYR A 345 -37.34 15.75 -17.39
N LYS A 346 -37.77 14.92 -18.35
CA LYS A 346 -37.45 15.08 -19.77
C LYS A 346 -38.39 16.14 -20.31
N PRO A 347 -37.91 17.37 -20.65
CA PRO A 347 -38.76 18.33 -21.31
C PRO A 347 -39.05 17.84 -22.73
N VAL A 348 -40.33 17.83 -23.09
CA VAL A 348 -40.77 17.76 -24.48
C VAL A 348 -40.17 18.98 -25.20
N GLN A 349 -39.34 18.75 -26.20
CA GLN A 349 -38.76 19.81 -27.03
C GLN A 349 -39.86 20.50 -27.83
N THR A 350 -40.12 21.74 -27.51
CA THR A 350 -40.77 22.69 -28.42
C THR A 350 -39.70 23.64 -28.96
N PRO A 351 -39.59 23.85 -30.27
CA PRO A 351 -38.57 24.73 -30.83
C PRO A 351 -39.09 26.18 -30.89
N THR A 352 -38.56 27.06 -30.08
CA THR A 352 -38.63 28.50 -30.30
C THR A 352 -37.34 29.15 -29.83
N GLY A 353 -36.70 29.86 -30.77
CA GLY A 353 -35.48 30.58 -30.50
C GLY A 353 -35.71 31.83 -29.65
N ALA A 354 -34.73 32.20 -28.93
CA ALA A 354 -34.22 33.54 -28.66
C ALA A 354 -33.20 33.52 -27.53
N ASP A 355 -32.15 34.27 -27.73
CA ASP A 355 -31.03 34.61 -26.84
C ASP A 355 -31.31 34.60 -25.34
N GLN A 356 -30.57 33.80 -24.59
CA GLN A 356 -30.30 34.11 -23.20
C GLN A 356 -28.80 33.95 -22.91
N LYS A 357 -28.17 35.08 -22.60
CA LYS A 357 -26.86 35.18 -21.98
C LYS A 357 -26.82 34.25 -20.73
N GLU A 358 -26.06 33.21 -20.81
CA GLU A 358 -25.73 32.42 -19.64
C GLU A 358 -24.92 33.27 -18.66
N THR A 359 -25.53 33.58 -17.54
CA THR A 359 -24.86 34.09 -16.36
C THR A 359 -24.08 32.90 -15.76
N LEU A 360 -22.76 32.90 -15.92
CA LEU A 360 -21.84 31.96 -15.31
C LEU A 360 -21.96 32.04 -13.79
N VAL A 361 -22.85 31.25 -13.21
CA VAL A 361 -22.76 30.88 -11.81
C VAL A 361 -21.58 29.91 -11.69
N SER A 362 -20.55 30.35 -10.99
CA SER A 362 -19.36 29.56 -10.65
C SER A 362 -19.75 28.38 -9.74
N SER A 363 -20.31 27.32 -10.32
CA SER A 363 -20.37 26.03 -9.67
C SER A 363 -18.98 25.41 -9.77
N LYS A 364 -18.40 25.02 -8.64
CA LYS A 364 -17.17 24.23 -8.58
C LYS A 364 -17.37 23.01 -9.48
N THR A 365 -16.80 23.06 -10.67
CA THR A 365 -16.85 22.01 -11.69
C THR A 365 -16.40 20.70 -11.06
N PRO A 366 -17.17 19.60 -11.18
CA PRO A 366 -16.68 18.26 -10.86
C PRO A 366 -15.40 18.07 -11.66
N THR A 367 -14.32 17.72 -11.00
CA THR A 367 -13.02 17.55 -11.65
C THR A 367 -13.17 16.48 -12.73
N GLN A 368 -13.20 16.87 -14.00
CA GLN A 368 -13.27 15.92 -15.11
C GLN A 368 -12.14 14.90 -14.96
N PRO A 369 -12.39 13.60 -15.15
CA PRO A 369 -11.39 12.58 -15.00
C PRO A 369 -10.23 12.86 -15.94
N LEU A 370 -9.04 13.12 -15.36
CA LEU A 370 -7.85 13.37 -16.15
C LEU A 370 -7.52 12.12 -16.98
N ALA A 371 -7.36 12.27 -18.29
CA ALA A 371 -7.00 11.13 -19.14
C ALA A 371 -5.67 10.53 -18.66
N LEU A 372 -5.57 9.20 -18.58
CA LEU A 372 -4.43 8.47 -18.06
C LEU A 372 -3.09 8.97 -18.64
N LYS A 373 -3.05 9.21 -19.96
CA LYS A 373 -1.86 9.71 -20.65
C LYS A 373 -1.41 11.08 -20.11
N HIS A 374 -2.33 12.00 -19.87
CA HIS A 374 -2.01 13.34 -19.36
C HIS A 374 -1.57 13.26 -17.89
N ALA A 375 -2.16 12.38 -17.08
CA ALA A 375 -1.75 12.17 -15.71
C ALA A 375 -0.29 11.66 -15.64
N VAL A 376 0.05 10.61 -16.40
CA VAL A 376 1.38 9.97 -16.40
C VAL A 376 2.47 10.90 -16.95
N LEU A 377 2.15 11.72 -17.95
CA LEU A 377 3.09 12.66 -18.55
C LEU A 377 3.19 13.99 -17.77
N SER A 378 2.41 14.17 -16.72
CA SER A 378 2.50 15.38 -15.90
C SER A 378 3.84 15.44 -15.15
N PRO A 379 4.43 16.64 -14.97
CA PRO A 379 5.68 16.80 -14.21
C PRO A 379 5.58 16.22 -12.81
N ASP A 380 4.44 16.39 -12.13
CA ASP A 380 4.24 15.89 -10.77
C ASP A 380 4.29 14.37 -10.70
N TYR A 381 3.72 13.67 -11.68
CA TYR A 381 3.79 12.21 -11.71
C TYR A 381 5.21 11.72 -11.98
N ILE A 382 5.95 12.39 -12.86
CA ILE A 382 7.36 12.06 -13.17
C ILE A 382 8.23 12.27 -11.91
N PHE A 383 8.06 13.41 -11.21
CA PHE A 383 8.80 13.66 -9.98
C PHE A 383 8.43 12.67 -8.86
N MET A 384 7.15 12.31 -8.74
CA MET A 384 6.71 11.24 -7.83
C MET A 384 7.33 9.89 -8.18
N TYR A 385 7.44 9.57 -9.46
CA TYR A 385 8.07 8.33 -9.92
C TYR A 385 9.55 8.27 -9.52
N ILE A 386 10.31 9.35 -9.72
CA ILE A 386 11.73 9.43 -9.35
C ILE A 386 11.90 9.36 -7.83
N MET A 387 11.11 10.12 -7.10
CA MET A 387 11.09 10.11 -5.63
C MET A 387 10.78 8.72 -5.08
N PHE A 388 9.75 8.06 -5.62
CA PHE A 388 9.35 6.74 -5.19
C PHE A 388 10.40 5.68 -5.57
N PHE A 389 11.01 5.76 -6.74
CA PHE A 389 12.14 4.93 -7.13
C PHE A 389 13.27 5.00 -6.10
N ALA A 390 13.69 6.22 -5.73
CA ALA A 390 14.74 6.43 -4.74
C ALA A 390 14.37 5.86 -3.36
N ASN A 391 13.11 6.04 -2.94
CA ASN A 391 12.61 5.49 -1.67
C ASN A 391 12.61 3.96 -1.63
N GLN A 392 12.42 3.29 -2.78
CA GLN A 392 12.29 1.84 -2.83
C GLN A 392 13.62 1.11 -3.08
N LEU A 393 14.57 1.74 -3.74
CA LEU A 393 15.75 1.07 -4.30
C LEU A 393 16.56 0.28 -3.26
N PHE A 394 16.96 0.94 -2.16
CA PHE A 394 17.81 0.27 -1.16
C PHE A 394 17.03 -0.76 -0.35
N GLY A 395 15.76 -0.49 -0.07
CA GLY A 395 14.89 -1.45 0.64
C GLY A 395 14.75 -2.78 -0.11
N VAL A 396 14.62 -2.73 -1.44
CA VAL A 396 14.57 -3.95 -2.30
C VAL A 396 15.87 -4.75 -2.21
N ILE A 397 17.02 -4.07 -2.24
CA ILE A 397 18.33 -4.72 -2.15
C ILE A 397 18.52 -5.37 -0.78
N VAL A 398 18.19 -4.66 0.29
CA VAL A 398 18.26 -5.19 1.66
C VAL A 398 17.36 -6.41 1.82
N LEU A 399 16.11 -6.34 1.39
CA LEU A 399 15.17 -7.47 1.50
C LEU A 399 15.67 -8.74 0.80
N SER A 400 16.36 -8.57 -0.34
CA SER A 400 16.90 -9.71 -1.10
C SER A 400 18.18 -10.29 -0.52
N ARG A 401 18.95 -9.50 0.23
CA ARG A 401 20.31 -9.83 0.68
C ARG A 401 20.49 -9.91 2.19
N LEU A 402 19.48 -9.53 2.98
CA LEU A 402 19.62 -9.37 4.42
C LEU A 402 20.13 -10.63 5.12
N SER A 403 19.63 -11.81 4.72
CA SER A 403 20.11 -13.08 5.27
C SER A 403 21.62 -13.26 5.00
N GLY A 404 22.04 -13.03 3.73
CA GLY A 404 23.46 -13.09 3.35
C GLY A 404 24.31 -12.02 4.05
N MET A 405 23.81 -10.79 4.24
CA MET A 405 24.54 -9.77 5.00
C MET A 405 24.80 -10.21 6.45
N CYS A 406 23.82 -10.86 7.09
CA CYS A 406 23.99 -11.38 8.44
C CYS A 406 25.03 -12.51 8.51
N THR A 407 25.03 -13.43 7.53
CA THR A 407 25.95 -14.59 7.53
C THR A 407 27.35 -14.22 7.04
N ASP A 408 27.45 -13.42 5.96
CA ASP A 408 28.69 -13.21 5.23
C ASP A 408 29.54 -12.06 5.81
N ILE A 409 28.89 -10.99 6.35
CA ILE A 409 29.60 -9.87 6.99
C ILE A 409 29.81 -10.14 8.49
N PHE A 410 28.75 -10.59 9.18
CA PHE A 410 28.74 -10.69 10.65
C PHE A 410 28.87 -12.12 11.16
N ALA A 411 29.12 -13.10 10.31
CA ALA A 411 29.29 -14.52 10.65
C ALA A 411 28.18 -15.09 11.55
N LYS A 412 26.92 -14.65 11.36
CA LYS A 412 25.79 -15.14 12.14
C LYS A 412 25.25 -16.45 11.57
N SER A 413 24.63 -17.27 12.43
CA SER A 413 24.00 -18.53 12.00
C SER A 413 22.80 -18.27 11.07
N ALA A 414 22.46 -19.26 10.22
CA ALA A 414 21.29 -19.18 9.35
C ALA A 414 19.98 -18.95 10.12
N ASN A 415 19.86 -19.54 11.32
CA ASN A 415 18.69 -19.31 12.18
C ASN A 415 18.61 -17.87 12.66
N THR A 416 19.73 -17.29 13.12
CA THR A 416 19.78 -15.86 13.51
C THR A 416 19.46 -14.96 12.31
N ALA A 417 20.00 -15.24 11.13
CA ALA A 417 19.70 -14.50 9.93
C ALA A 417 18.20 -14.56 9.58
N SER A 418 17.58 -15.74 9.69
CA SER A 418 16.13 -15.91 9.50
C SER A 418 15.31 -15.12 10.54
N ASP A 419 15.77 -15.06 11.80
CA ASP A 419 15.14 -14.25 12.85
C ASP A 419 15.17 -12.76 12.51
N ILE A 420 16.32 -12.26 12.06
CA ILE A 420 16.48 -10.86 11.65
C ILE A 420 15.59 -10.53 10.44
N VAL A 421 15.52 -11.41 9.43
CA VAL A 421 14.62 -11.23 8.27
C VAL A 421 13.15 -11.18 8.71
N SER A 422 12.75 -12.03 9.63
CA SER A 422 11.39 -12.06 10.17
C SER A 422 11.06 -10.77 10.93
N ILE A 423 11.92 -10.34 11.84
CA ILE A 423 11.73 -9.10 12.62
C ILE A 423 11.76 -7.89 11.68
N ASN A 424 12.66 -7.85 10.72
CA ASN A 424 12.72 -6.82 9.69
C ASN A 424 11.39 -6.69 8.93
N SER A 425 10.73 -7.81 8.64
CA SER A 425 9.41 -7.84 8.00
C SER A 425 8.30 -7.26 8.89
N VAL A 426 8.43 -7.38 10.22
CA VAL A 426 7.53 -6.68 11.16
C VAL A 426 7.67 -5.16 11.00
N PHE A 427 8.89 -4.63 10.97
CA PHE A 427 9.12 -3.19 10.76
C PHE A 427 8.60 -2.71 9.41
N ASN A 428 8.74 -3.54 8.36
CA ASN A 428 8.12 -3.26 7.05
C ASN A 428 6.59 -3.15 7.15
N CYS A 429 5.95 -4.12 7.79
CA CYS A 429 4.50 -4.13 8.01
C CYS A 429 4.04 -2.91 8.83
N CYS A 430 4.70 -2.64 9.94
CA CYS A 430 4.40 -1.50 10.81
C CYS A 430 4.59 -0.17 10.06
N GLY A 431 5.63 -0.03 9.25
CA GLY A 431 5.85 1.16 8.43
C GLY A 431 4.68 1.42 7.48
N ARG A 432 4.21 0.39 6.76
CA ARG A 432 3.06 0.52 5.84
C ARG A 432 1.79 0.99 6.54
N LEU A 433 1.51 0.46 7.73
CA LEU A 433 0.34 0.86 8.53
C LEU A 433 0.51 2.24 9.16
N ALA A 434 1.64 2.46 9.84
CA ALA A 434 1.86 3.66 10.63
C ALA A 434 1.87 4.92 9.76
N PHE A 435 2.70 4.95 8.71
CA PHE A 435 2.82 6.15 7.88
C PHE A 435 1.52 6.48 7.14
N SER A 436 0.82 5.48 6.59
CA SER A 436 -0.47 5.71 5.94
C SER A 436 -1.55 6.20 6.91
N SER A 437 -1.59 5.64 8.12
CA SER A 437 -2.54 6.06 9.18
C SER A 437 -2.20 7.44 9.73
N ILE A 438 -0.91 7.74 9.95
CA ILE A 438 -0.44 9.07 10.37
C ILE A 438 -0.86 10.12 9.34
N SER A 439 -0.76 9.82 8.03
CA SER A 439 -1.18 10.75 6.99
C SER A 439 -2.68 11.06 7.05
N ASP A 440 -3.54 10.06 7.30
CA ASP A 440 -4.97 10.27 7.50
C ASP A 440 -5.27 11.04 8.80
N PHE A 441 -4.48 10.81 9.83
CA PHE A 441 -4.57 11.55 11.08
C PHE A 441 -4.23 13.04 10.89
N LEU A 442 -3.16 13.36 10.14
CA LEU A 442 -2.82 14.74 9.79
C LEU A 442 -3.96 15.45 9.05
N VAL A 443 -4.56 14.78 8.07
CA VAL A 443 -5.69 15.31 7.31
C VAL A 443 -6.91 15.57 8.19
N ARG A 444 -7.25 14.65 9.09
CA ARG A 444 -8.47 14.70 9.88
C ARG A 444 -8.37 15.61 11.08
N TYR A 445 -7.29 15.48 11.83
CA TYR A 445 -7.11 16.17 13.11
C TYR A 445 -6.52 17.57 12.91
N PHE A 446 -5.45 17.68 12.14
CA PHE A 446 -4.78 18.96 11.88
C PHE A 446 -5.33 19.71 10.66
N LYS A 447 -6.30 19.11 9.93
CA LYS A 447 -6.90 19.71 8.74
C LYS A 447 -5.88 20.06 7.64
N VAL A 448 -4.75 19.34 7.63
CA VAL A 448 -3.74 19.47 6.58
C VAL A 448 -4.33 19.03 5.24
N GLU A 449 -3.99 19.70 4.17
CA GLU A 449 -4.40 19.32 2.82
C GLU A 449 -3.95 17.88 2.52
N LYS A 450 -4.82 17.08 1.87
CA LYS A 450 -4.64 15.62 1.69
C LYS A 450 -3.32 15.29 1.02
N THR A 451 -3.03 15.93 -0.11
CA THR A 451 -1.82 15.66 -0.91
C THR A 451 -0.54 16.07 -0.17
N PHE A 452 -0.57 17.22 0.52
CA PHE A 452 0.55 17.68 1.32
C PHE A 452 0.83 16.76 2.53
N ALA A 453 -0.22 16.29 3.21
CA ALA A 453 -0.09 15.35 4.33
C ALA A 453 0.62 14.05 3.89
N ARG A 454 0.33 13.54 2.67
CA ARG A 454 1.04 12.37 2.11
C ARG A 454 2.49 12.70 1.78
N LYS A 455 2.75 13.87 1.16
CA LYS A 455 4.08 14.32 0.78
C LYS A 455 5.01 14.48 1.98
N VAL A 456 4.51 15.05 3.09
CA VAL A 456 5.30 15.24 4.33
C VAL A 456 5.91 13.95 4.82
N LEU A 457 5.20 12.82 4.73
CA LEU A 457 5.74 11.54 5.19
C LEU A 457 6.91 11.04 4.34
N TYR A 458 6.98 11.43 3.06
CA TYR A 458 8.16 11.11 2.24
C TYR A 458 9.39 11.90 2.64
N TYR A 459 9.27 13.11 3.18
CA TYR A 459 10.42 13.80 3.77
C TYR A 459 11.01 13.02 4.95
N PHE A 460 10.14 12.45 5.81
CA PHE A 460 10.59 11.63 6.93
C PHE A 460 11.20 10.30 6.45
N THR A 461 10.55 9.60 5.53
CA THR A 461 11.04 8.29 5.08
C THR A 461 12.34 8.39 4.29
N LEU A 462 12.47 9.35 3.37
CA LEU A 462 13.71 9.57 2.62
C LEU A 462 14.81 10.17 3.49
N GLY A 463 14.48 11.10 4.39
CA GLY A 463 15.44 11.67 5.34
C GLY A 463 16.05 10.61 6.25
N ALA A 464 15.22 9.74 6.82
CA ALA A 464 15.69 8.62 7.61
C ALA A 464 16.57 7.64 6.81
N GLN A 465 16.21 7.38 5.55
CA GLN A 465 17.03 6.54 4.67
C GLN A 465 18.40 7.18 4.36
N ILE A 466 18.45 8.49 4.12
CA ILE A 466 19.73 9.21 3.90
C ILE A 466 20.64 9.05 5.11
N ILE A 467 20.11 9.24 6.32
CA ILE A 467 20.88 9.10 7.55
C ILE A 467 21.42 7.66 7.68
N VAL A 468 20.55 6.67 7.55
CA VAL A 468 20.90 5.24 7.68
C VAL A 468 21.91 4.81 6.61
N ILE A 469 21.66 5.13 5.33
CA ILE A 469 22.56 4.72 4.25
C ILE A 469 23.92 5.42 4.35
N GLY A 470 23.94 6.63 4.86
CA GLY A 470 25.17 7.39 5.10
C GLY A 470 26.02 6.84 6.26
N SER A 471 25.40 6.33 7.33
CA SER A 471 26.07 5.77 8.50
C SER A 471 26.45 4.29 8.33
N LEU A 472 25.71 3.52 7.53
CA LEU A 472 25.87 2.09 7.35
C LEU A 472 27.29 1.63 6.95
N PRO A 473 28.04 2.34 6.06
CA PRO A 473 29.45 2.02 5.80
C PRO A 473 30.34 2.01 7.05
N THR A 474 30.11 2.94 7.98
CA THR A 474 30.84 3.02 9.24
C THR A 474 30.50 1.83 10.15
N VAL A 475 29.19 1.49 10.23
CA VAL A 475 28.71 0.35 11.03
C VAL A 475 29.27 -0.97 10.51
N ILE A 476 29.37 -1.15 9.19
CA ILE A 476 29.96 -2.34 8.55
C ILE A 476 31.46 -2.42 8.85
N ARG A 477 32.21 -1.30 8.74
CA ARG A 477 33.67 -1.26 9.03
C ARG A 477 33.99 -1.61 10.47
N HIS A 478 33.15 -1.18 11.40
CA HIS A 478 33.32 -1.49 12.84
C HIS A 478 32.68 -2.83 13.25
N GLU A 479 32.15 -3.60 12.30
CA GLU A 479 31.50 -4.90 12.51
C GLU A 479 30.43 -4.91 13.62
N SER A 480 29.77 -3.76 13.83
CA SER A 480 28.77 -3.60 14.88
C SER A 480 27.41 -4.16 14.48
N PHE A 481 27.17 -5.43 14.77
CA PHE A 481 25.92 -6.13 14.40
C PHE A 481 24.68 -5.47 15.01
N THR A 482 24.74 -4.99 16.24
CA THR A 482 23.58 -4.36 16.90
C THR A 482 23.16 -3.08 16.18
N PHE A 483 24.10 -2.17 15.86
CA PHE A 483 23.79 -0.96 15.12
C PHE A 483 23.33 -1.26 13.69
N PHE A 484 23.94 -2.25 13.03
CA PHE A 484 23.49 -2.73 11.73
C PHE A 484 22.01 -3.12 11.75
N VAL A 485 21.61 -3.94 12.72
CA VAL A 485 20.22 -4.41 12.85
C VAL A 485 19.26 -3.24 13.10
N ILE A 486 19.62 -2.28 13.96
CA ILE A 486 18.80 -1.10 14.24
C ILE A 486 18.63 -0.25 12.96
N GLU A 487 19.71 0.02 12.24
CA GLU A 487 19.71 0.79 11.01
C GLU A 487 18.84 0.13 9.92
N ILE A 488 18.97 -1.18 9.73
CA ILE A 488 18.17 -1.94 8.78
C ILE A 488 16.68 -1.91 9.14
N PHE A 489 16.32 -1.96 10.41
CA PHE A 489 14.93 -1.86 10.84
C PHE A 489 14.33 -0.47 10.57
N VAL A 490 15.07 0.60 10.84
CA VAL A 490 14.66 1.98 10.52
C VAL A 490 14.49 2.15 9.01
N LEU A 491 15.44 1.67 8.23
CA LEU A 491 15.40 1.69 6.77
C LEU A 491 14.18 0.97 6.22
N THR A 492 13.93 -0.24 6.72
CA THR A 492 12.82 -1.08 6.24
C THR A 492 11.45 -0.54 6.68
N CYS A 493 11.37 0.07 7.85
CA CYS A 493 10.18 0.81 8.28
C CYS A 493 9.89 1.97 7.33
N SER A 494 10.92 2.74 6.93
CA SER A 494 10.81 3.84 5.98
C SER A 494 10.43 3.37 4.58
N TYR A 495 11.04 2.28 4.09
CA TYR A 495 10.66 1.61 2.85
C TYR A 495 9.19 1.17 2.85
N GLY A 496 8.74 0.51 3.93
CA GLY A 496 7.34 0.12 4.11
C GLY A 496 6.40 1.32 4.14
N GLY A 497 6.81 2.39 4.83
CA GLY A 497 6.06 3.65 4.89
C GLY A 497 5.79 4.26 3.53
N GLY A 498 6.80 4.30 2.66
CA GLY A 498 6.64 4.75 1.27
C GLY A 498 5.65 3.89 0.48
N LEU A 499 5.78 2.55 0.57
CA LEU A 499 4.86 1.62 -0.09
C LEU A 499 3.41 1.74 0.41
N GLY A 500 3.20 1.95 1.70
CA GLY A 500 1.86 2.11 2.27
C GLY A 500 1.19 3.43 1.88
N THR A 501 1.97 4.48 1.69
CA THR A 501 1.47 5.85 1.44
C THR A 501 1.23 6.14 -0.04
N ILE A 502 2.00 5.51 -0.97
CA ILE A 502 1.95 5.84 -2.41
C ILE A 502 0.57 5.66 -3.05
N PRO A 503 -0.23 4.60 -2.73
CA PRO A 503 -1.54 4.45 -3.36
C PRO A 503 -2.49 5.61 -3.02
N ALA A 504 -2.44 6.09 -1.78
CA ALA A 504 -3.24 7.23 -1.34
C ALA A 504 -2.77 8.54 -1.96
N LEU A 505 -1.45 8.77 -2.05
CA LEU A 505 -0.89 9.96 -2.68
C LEU A 505 -1.29 10.04 -4.16
N VAL A 506 -1.13 8.96 -4.93
CA VAL A 506 -1.53 8.90 -6.34
C VAL A 506 -3.03 9.17 -6.50
N THR A 507 -3.86 8.60 -5.62
CA THR A 507 -5.30 8.76 -5.68
C THR A 507 -5.74 10.17 -5.30
N ASP A 508 -5.14 10.77 -4.27
CA ASP A 508 -5.47 12.13 -3.83
C ASP A 508 -4.97 13.19 -4.84
N MET A 509 -3.92 12.89 -5.62
CA MET A 509 -3.41 13.78 -6.67
C MET A 509 -4.17 13.65 -8.00
N PHE A 510 -4.53 12.46 -8.43
CA PHE A 510 -5.04 12.22 -9.79
C PHE A 510 -6.47 11.68 -9.84
N GLY A 511 -7.12 11.54 -8.68
CA GLY A 511 -8.48 11.01 -8.55
C GLY A 511 -8.55 9.48 -8.57
N ALA A 512 -9.71 8.94 -8.17
CA ALA A 512 -9.92 7.50 -8.04
C ALA A 512 -10.30 6.80 -9.36
N TYR A 513 -10.55 7.55 -10.43
CA TYR A 513 -10.99 6.98 -11.72
C TYR A 513 -9.94 6.05 -12.34
N ASN A 514 -8.68 6.49 -12.38
CA ASN A 514 -7.56 5.74 -12.96
C ASN A 514 -6.59 5.22 -11.88
N VAL A 515 -7.05 5.02 -10.65
CA VAL A 515 -6.17 4.65 -9.53
C VAL A 515 -5.41 3.35 -9.78
N GLY A 516 -6.06 2.33 -10.33
CA GLY A 516 -5.44 1.06 -10.65
C GLY A 516 -4.28 1.21 -11.65
N PRO A 517 -4.52 1.72 -12.86
CA PRO A 517 -3.47 1.98 -13.84
C PRO A 517 -2.35 2.90 -13.33
N LEU A 518 -2.67 4.02 -12.69
CA LEU A 518 -1.67 4.96 -12.18
C LEU A 518 -0.81 4.32 -11.08
N HIS A 519 -1.43 3.61 -10.14
CA HIS A 519 -0.69 2.89 -9.11
C HIS A 519 0.16 1.77 -9.74
N GLY A 520 -0.34 1.06 -10.75
CA GLY A 520 0.43 0.06 -11.48
C GLY A 520 1.67 0.64 -12.15
N ILE A 521 1.52 1.77 -12.85
CA ILE A 521 2.64 2.42 -13.53
C ILE A 521 3.70 2.91 -12.53
N ILE A 522 3.32 3.49 -11.39
CA ILE A 522 4.32 3.96 -10.42
C ILE A 522 5.09 2.79 -9.78
N LEU A 523 4.48 1.60 -9.66
CA LEU A 523 5.16 0.39 -9.18
C LEU A 523 6.20 -0.14 -10.17
N THR A 524 6.21 0.30 -11.45
CA THR A 524 7.31 -0.04 -12.36
C THR A 524 8.64 0.59 -11.92
N SER A 525 8.63 1.64 -11.11
CA SER A 525 9.84 2.19 -10.49
C SER A 525 10.50 1.17 -9.54
N LEU A 526 9.68 0.45 -8.75
CA LEU A 526 10.14 -0.66 -7.91
C LEU A 526 10.68 -1.81 -8.77
N ALA A 527 9.98 -2.14 -9.87
CA ALA A 527 10.42 -3.15 -10.83
C ALA A 527 11.78 -2.79 -11.46
N PHE A 528 11.92 -1.54 -11.92
CA PHE A 528 13.17 -1.03 -12.48
C PHE A 528 14.30 -1.05 -11.44
N GLY A 529 14.04 -0.62 -10.21
CA GLY A 529 14.98 -0.68 -9.10
C GLY A 529 15.43 -2.11 -8.77
N ALA A 530 14.51 -3.07 -8.79
CA ALA A 530 14.83 -4.47 -8.56
C ALA A 530 15.68 -5.07 -9.69
N VAL A 531 15.27 -4.91 -10.95
CA VAL A 531 15.98 -5.52 -12.09
C VAL A 531 17.29 -4.82 -12.35
N VAL A 532 17.27 -3.51 -12.59
CA VAL A 532 18.49 -2.77 -12.94
C VAL A 532 19.36 -2.58 -11.69
N GLY A 533 18.80 -2.05 -10.62
CA GLY A 533 19.56 -1.80 -9.38
C GLY A 533 20.01 -3.09 -8.70
N GLY A 534 19.11 -4.05 -8.53
CA GLY A 534 19.41 -5.31 -7.84
C GLY A 534 20.38 -6.22 -8.59
N ILE A 535 20.17 -6.44 -9.90
CA ILE A 535 21.07 -7.28 -10.71
C ILE A 535 22.44 -6.62 -10.85
N THR A 536 22.50 -5.29 -11.09
CA THR A 536 23.76 -4.56 -11.17
C THR A 536 24.51 -4.62 -9.85
N PHE A 537 23.80 -4.40 -8.73
CA PHE A 537 24.37 -4.55 -7.38
C PHE A 537 24.94 -5.95 -7.18
N ASN A 538 24.18 -6.99 -7.53
CA ASN A 538 24.60 -8.38 -7.38
C ASN A 538 25.85 -8.70 -8.21
N ASN A 539 25.88 -8.27 -9.47
CA ASN A 539 27.02 -8.51 -10.37
C ASN A 539 28.26 -7.74 -9.90
N ALA A 540 28.11 -6.47 -9.53
CA ALA A 540 29.22 -5.67 -9.01
C ALA A 540 29.78 -6.22 -7.69
N TYR A 541 28.91 -6.67 -6.78
CA TYR A 541 29.28 -7.33 -5.54
C TYR A 541 30.08 -8.63 -5.81
N ASN A 542 29.52 -9.51 -6.64
CA ASN A 542 30.16 -10.79 -6.95
C ASN A 542 31.50 -10.61 -7.67
N GLY A 543 31.60 -9.63 -8.59
CA GLY A 543 32.85 -9.27 -9.27
C GLY A 543 33.92 -8.82 -8.27
N LYS A 544 33.61 -7.85 -7.42
CA LYS A 544 34.55 -7.34 -6.40
C LYS A 544 35.02 -8.43 -5.42
N VAL A 545 34.13 -9.32 -5.01
CA VAL A 545 34.50 -10.45 -4.14
C VAL A 545 35.38 -11.47 -4.88
N ALA A 546 35.11 -11.72 -6.17
CA ALA A 546 35.96 -12.58 -7.01
C ALA A 546 37.35 -11.98 -7.22
N ASP A 547 37.47 -10.67 -7.31
CA ASP A 547 38.74 -9.92 -7.39
C ASP A 547 39.50 -9.85 -6.06
N GLY A 548 39.02 -10.52 -5.01
CA GLY A 548 39.67 -10.62 -3.69
C GLY A 548 39.33 -9.50 -2.70
N MET A 549 38.36 -8.63 -3.02
CA MET A 549 37.89 -7.62 -2.09
C MET A 549 37.14 -8.27 -0.92
N SER A 550 37.28 -7.73 0.30
CA SER A 550 36.51 -8.19 1.44
C SER A 550 35.01 -7.99 1.24
N VAL A 551 34.20 -8.92 1.73
CA VAL A 551 32.74 -8.89 1.64
C VAL A 551 32.16 -7.57 2.12
N GLY A 552 32.62 -7.08 3.30
CA GLY A 552 32.16 -5.81 3.86
C GLY A 552 32.49 -4.61 2.95
N GLN A 553 33.69 -4.53 2.38
CA GLN A 553 34.08 -3.43 1.49
C GLN A 553 33.30 -3.47 0.18
N ALA A 554 33.04 -4.66 -0.38
CA ALA A 554 32.24 -4.82 -1.58
C ALA A 554 30.79 -4.31 -1.39
N TYR A 555 30.21 -4.52 -0.21
CA TYR A 555 28.92 -3.91 0.15
C TYR A 555 29.00 -2.39 0.27
N ILE A 556 30.01 -1.86 1.00
CA ILE A 556 30.18 -0.42 1.23
C ILE A 556 30.26 0.35 -0.08
N ASP A 557 31.08 -0.08 -1.02
CA ASP A 557 31.28 0.59 -2.31
C ASP A 557 29.99 0.66 -3.15
N ASN A 558 29.17 -0.38 -3.07
CA ASN A 558 27.90 -0.41 -3.80
C ASN A 558 26.82 0.45 -3.10
N ILE A 559 26.83 0.53 -1.77
CA ILE A 559 25.92 1.35 -0.97
C ILE A 559 26.12 2.84 -1.26
N GLN A 560 27.35 3.29 -1.50
CA GLN A 560 27.65 4.71 -1.82
C GLN A 560 26.93 5.19 -3.09
N VAL A 561 26.83 4.36 -4.11
CA VAL A 561 26.08 4.70 -5.34
C VAL A 561 24.59 4.90 -5.03
N ILE A 562 24.03 4.03 -4.20
CA ILE A 562 22.61 4.10 -3.79
C ILE A 562 22.36 5.37 -2.96
N PHE A 563 23.30 5.74 -2.09
CA PHE A 563 23.22 6.97 -1.29
C PHE A 563 22.97 8.20 -2.17
N VAL A 564 23.74 8.35 -3.24
CA VAL A 564 23.57 9.47 -4.20
C VAL A 564 22.17 9.47 -4.82
N ILE A 565 21.67 8.30 -5.22
CA ILE A 565 20.33 8.17 -5.83
C ILE A 565 19.23 8.58 -4.82
N VAL A 566 19.36 8.19 -3.56
CA VAL A 566 18.38 8.55 -2.52
C VAL A 566 18.43 10.06 -2.23
N CYS A 567 19.61 10.68 -2.21
CA CYS A 567 19.75 12.13 -2.09
C CYS A 567 19.09 12.88 -3.27
N ILE A 568 19.27 12.41 -4.50
CA ILE A 568 18.58 12.97 -5.68
C ILE A 568 17.05 12.85 -5.51
N GLY A 569 16.54 11.69 -5.10
CA GLY A 569 15.12 11.49 -4.85
C GLY A 569 14.55 12.43 -3.78
N PHE A 570 15.33 12.69 -2.72
CA PHE A 570 14.95 13.64 -1.69
C PHE A 570 14.86 15.07 -2.21
N VAL A 571 15.80 15.50 -3.07
CA VAL A 571 15.76 16.81 -3.72
C VAL A 571 14.56 16.90 -4.68
N VAL A 572 14.32 15.87 -5.49
CA VAL A 572 13.19 15.83 -6.43
C VAL A 572 11.84 15.87 -5.71
N LEU A 573 11.75 15.35 -4.49
CA LEU A 573 10.54 15.43 -3.68
C LEU A 573 10.06 16.88 -3.47
N PHE A 574 10.97 17.85 -3.36
CA PHE A 574 10.58 19.27 -3.24
C PHE A 574 9.83 19.77 -4.47
N LEU A 575 10.10 19.22 -5.66
CA LEU A 575 9.48 19.64 -6.92
C LEU A 575 8.06 19.10 -7.10
N VAL A 576 7.63 18.10 -6.33
CA VAL A 576 6.25 17.57 -6.40
C VAL A 576 5.27 18.62 -5.87
N ARG A 577 4.39 19.12 -6.73
CA ARG A 577 3.39 20.14 -6.36
C ARG A 577 2.18 19.49 -5.72
N THR A 578 1.77 20.01 -4.58
CA THR A 578 0.58 19.54 -3.86
C THR A 578 -0.57 20.55 -3.92
N ASN A 579 -0.29 21.83 -4.21
CA ASN A 579 -1.33 22.84 -4.38
C ASN A 579 -2.11 22.62 -5.68
N ILE A 580 -3.44 22.60 -5.59
CA ILE A 580 -4.35 22.40 -6.73
C ILE A 580 -4.20 23.55 -7.74
N GLU A 581 -4.10 24.81 -7.28
CA GLU A 581 -3.98 25.97 -8.15
C GLU A 581 -2.72 25.88 -9.03
N ASP A 582 -1.56 25.56 -8.44
CA ASP A 582 -0.29 25.44 -9.17
C ASP A 582 -0.29 24.29 -10.21
N ARG A 583 -1.14 23.28 -10.02
CA ARG A 583 -1.17 22.10 -10.90
C ARG A 583 -2.04 22.28 -12.13
N PHE A 584 -3.11 23.08 -12.04
CA PHE A 584 -4.07 23.26 -13.13
C PHE A 584 -3.82 24.53 -13.94
N GLU A 585 -2.96 25.44 -13.48
CA GLU A 585 -2.52 26.56 -14.31
C GLU A 585 -1.60 26.07 -15.45
N PRO A 586 -1.76 26.65 -16.67
CA PRO A 586 -0.90 26.32 -17.81
C PRO A 586 0.57 26.68 -17.52
N GLY A 587 1.47 25.72 -17.68
CA GLY A 587 2.90 25.87 -17.36
C GLY A 587 3.30 25.07 -16.12
N TYR A 588 4.44 25.41 -15.51
CA TYR A 588 4.87 24.85 -14.24
C TYR A 588 4.98 25.96 -13.20
N HIS A 589 4.05 25.97 -12.27
CA HIS A 589 4.01 26.93 -11.16
C HIS A 589 4.18 26.19 -9.86
N TYR A 590 4.99 26.74 -8.94
CA TYR A 590 5.22 26.17 -7.62
C TYR A 590 5.13 27.25 -6.55
N SER A 591 4.20 27.07 -5.63
CA SER A 591 3.99 27.97 -4.50
C SER A 591 4.44 27.32 -3.20
N LEU A 592 5.16 28.08 -2.36
CA LEU A 592 5.58 27.69 -1.03
C LEU A 592 5.01 28.69 -0.02
N CYS A 593 4.27 28.20 0.98
CA CYS A 593 3.63 29.05 1.99
C CYS A 593 2.78 30.19 1.39
N GLY A 594 2.03 29.90 0.30
CA GLY A 594 1.19 30.89 -0.38
C GLY A 594 1.92 31.91 -1.26
N LYS A 595 3.24 31.79 -1.40
CA LYS A 595 4.04 32.62 -2.32
C LYS A 595 4.52 31.78 -3.50
N ARG A 596 4.31 32.27 -4.72
CA ARG A 596 4.81 31.63 -5.94
C ARG A 596 6.34 31.79 -6.04
N VAL A 597 7.06 30.65 -5.98
CA VAL A 597 8.54 30.59 -5.97
C VAL A 597 9.08 30.30 -7.37
N ILE A 598 8.38 29.41 -8.11
CA ILE A 598 8.76 29.05 -9.48
C ILE A 598 7.56 29.31 -10.39
N SER A 599 7.81 29.95 -11.55
CA SER A 599 6.80 30.17 -12.58
C SER A 599 7.47 30.03 -13.95
N ILE A 600 7.19 28.90 -14.61
CA ILE A 600 7.64 28.60 -15.96
C ILE A 600 6.39 28.61 -16.87
N PRO A 601 6.26 29.60 -17.77
CA PRO A 601 5.11 29.65 -18.68
C PRO A 601 5.10 28.43 -19.62
N PRO A 602 3.94 28.07 -20.18
CA PRO A 602 3.88 27.02 -21.17
C PRO A 602 4.71 27.41 -22.40
N LYS A 603 5.42 26.45 -23.00
CA LYS A 603 6.02 26.67 -24.31
C LYS A 603 4.91 27.07 -25.27
N GLU A 604 4.97 28.24 -25.84
CA GLU A 604 4.11 28.63 -26.96
C GLU A 604 4.28 27.57 -28.06
N LYS A 605 3.29 26.70 -28.22
CA LYS A 605 3.11 25.98 -29.47
C LYS A 605 2.71 27.04 -30.48
N ASN A 606 3.51 27.20 -31.53
CA ASN A 606 3.38 28.14 -32.60
C ASN A 606 1.91 28.52 -32.85
N ALA A 607 1.61 29.79 -32.68
CA ALA A 607 0.28 30.36 -32.96
C ALA A 607 -0.20 30.04 -34.41
N GLU A 608 0.74 29.86 -35.35
CA GLU A 608 0.51 29.47 -36.74
C GLU A 608 -0.25 28.12 -36.92
N HIS A 609 -0.11 27.16 -36.01
CA HIS A 609 -0.85 25.87 -36.11
C HIS A 609 -2.29 25.97 -35.61
N ARG A 610 -2.62 26.93 -34.75
CA ARG A 610 -3.99 27.16 -34.27
C ARG A 610 -4.80 28.02 -35.25
N GLU A 611 -4.17 28.95 -35.95
CA GLU A 611 -4.83 29.69 -37.02
C GLU A 611 -5.16 28.78 -38.22
N HIS A 612 -4.28 27.85 -38.56
CA HIS A 612 -4.54 26.90 -39.65
C HIS A 612 -5.61 25.84 -39.32
N GLU A 613 -5.75 25.42 -38.05
CA GLU A 613 -6.84 24.54 -37.62
C GLU A 613 -8.16 25.30 -37.47
N ALA A 614 -8.14 26.57 -37.12
CA ALA A 614 -9.34 27.42 -37.06
C ALA A 614 -9.87 27.76 -38.45
N GLU A 615 -9.01 28.00 -39.44
CA GLU A 615 -9.42 28.22 -40.84
C GLU A 615 -9.93 26.96 -41.52
N THR A 616 -9.42 25.77 -41.15
CA THR A 616 -9.86 24.49 -41.75
C THR A 616 -11.17 23.97 -41.16
N THR A 617 -11.59 24.45 -39.99
CA THR A 617 -12.82 24.04 -39.29
C THR A 617 -13.97 25.07 -39.44
N ALA A 618 -13.76 26.22 -40.09
CA ALA A 618 -14.84 27.13 -40.38
C ALA A 618 -15.80 26.53 -41.44
N PRO A 619 -17.10 26.40 -41.17
CA PRO A 619 -18.04 25.90 -42.17
C PRO A 619 -18.10 26.88 -43.37
N LYS A 620 -17.74 26.39 -44.55
CA LYS A 620 -17.96 27.16 -45.81
C LYS A 620 -19.45 27.44 -45.95
N LEU A 621 -19.82 28.69 -45.85
CA LEU A 621 -21.17 29.15 -46.22
C LEU A 621 -21.40 28.85 -47.70
N PRO A 622 -22.57 28.33 -48.10
CA PRO A 622 -22.87 28.11 -49.50
C PRO A 622 -23.02 29.47 -50.23
N GLU A 623 -22.26 29.66 -51.27
CA GLU A 623 -22.48 30.75 -52.23
C GLU A 623 -23.90 30.61 -52.87
N THR A 624 -24.81 31.42 -52.41
CA THR A 624 -26.09 31.58 -53.11
C THR A 624 -25.85 32.42 -54.40
N ALA A 625 -26.09 31.78 -55.53
CA ALA A 625 -26.13 32.39 -56.83
C ALA A 625 -27.20 33.51 -56.89
N VAL A 626 -26.82 34.64 -57.49
CA VAL A 626 -27.74 35.62 -58.06
C VAL A 626 -28.15 35.18 -59.47
#